data_cfb5873f6a3a9db2bf98e64e35fe18c7
#
_entry.id   cfb5873f6a3a9db2bf98e64e35fe18c7
#
_cell.length_a   1.000
_cell.length_b   1.000
_cell.length_c   1.000
_cell.angle_alpha   90.00
_cell.angle_beta   90.00
_cell.angle_gamma   90.00
#
_symmetry.space_group_name_H-M   'P 1'
#
loop_
_entity.id
_entity.type
_entity.pdbx_description
1 polymer ?
#
loop_
_entity_poly.entity_id
_entity_poly.type
_entity_poly.pdbx_seq_one_letter_code
_entity_poly.pdbx_strand_id
1 'polypeptide(L)'
;MSPLDHKLLRDLWRMKGQAIAIGMVIALGVGMLVMMTGLVTSLNETRNTYYERYRLADVFAPVTRAPDRLVGRLAAIEGVSAVEPRVVGGALIDLADKDLPVQAQAISLPDLRDPRLNDVFLTDGRMIDSDHTDEILLLQSFAIAHSLRPGDRIHATMNGARRSFR
;
A
#
# COMPACT_ATOMS: atom_id res chain seq x y z
N MET A 1 -0.87 -40.93 -42.50
CA MET A 1 -0.36 -41.53 -41.26
C MET A 1 0.57 -42.68 -41.63
N SER A 2 1.80 -42.64 -41.16
CA SER A 2 2.79 -43.68 -41.46
C SER A 2 2.53 -44.97 -40.67
N PRO A 3 2.99 -46.16 -41.11
CA PRO A 3 2.88 -47.38 -40.34
C PRO A 3 3.48 -47.29 -38.92
N LEU A 4 4.45 -46.38 -38.75
CA LEU A 4 5.08 -46.06 -37.48
C LEU A 4 4.12 -45.35 -36.52
N ASP A 5 3.27 -44.43 -37.03
CA ASP A 5 2.30 -43.70 -36.22
C ASP A 5 1.25 -44.63 -35.60
N HIS A 6 0.79 -45.65 -36.37
CA HIS A 6 -0.14 -46.66 -35.90
C HIS A 6 0.45 -47.56 -34.81
N LYS A 7 1.73 -47.91 -34.93
CA LYS A 7 2.44 -48.69 -33.92
C LYS A 7 2.59 -47.93 -32.63
N LEU A 8 3.02 -46.65 -32.71
CA LEU A 8 3.17 -45.74 -31.58
C LEU A 8 1.85 -45.53 -30.83
N LEU A 9 0.76 -45.33 -31.57
CA LEU A 9 -0.57 -45.13 -30.97
C LEU A 9 -1.05 -46.40 -30.20
N ARG A 10 -0.80 -47.57 -30.80
CA ARG A 10 -1.16 -48.86 -30.18
C ARG A 10 -0.33 -49.14 -28.92
N ASP A 11 0.95 -48.83 -28.91
CA ASP A 11 1.83 -49.00 -27.75
C ASP A 11 1.49 -48.01 -26.65
N LEU A 12 1.15 -46.76 -26.99
CA LEU A 12 0.61 -45.76 -26.04
C LEU A 12 -0.70 -46.24 -25.39
N TRP A 13 -1.62 -46.83 -26.16
CA TRP A 13 -2.86 -47.38 -25.62
C TRP A 13 -2.61 -48.54 -24.64
N ARG A 14 -1.59 -49.35 -24.89
CA ARG A 14 -1.21 -50.47 -24.01
C ARG A 14 -0.60 -49.97 -22.69
N MET A 15 0.07 -48.80 -22.71
CA MET A 15 0.70 -48.16 -21.54
C MET A 15 -0.12 -46.94 -21.03
N LYS A 16 -1.41 -46.88 -21.33
CA LYS A 16 -2.25 -45.71 -21.06
C LYS A 16 -2.14 -45.17 -19.61
N GLY A 17 -2.04 -46.07 -18.64
CA GLY A 17 -1.91 -45.68 -17.22
C GLY A 17 -0.62 -44.89 -16.95
N GLN A 18 0.50 -45.35 -17.51
CA GLN A 18 1.78 -44.63 -17.34
C GLN A 18 1.80 -43.33 -18.13
N ALA A 19 1.28 -43.32 -19.35
CA ALA A 19 1.21 -42.13 -20.19
C ALA A 19 0.34 -41.02 -19.53
N ILE A 20 -0.80 -41.41 -18.94
CA ILE A 20 -1.69 -40.51 -18.20
C ILE A 20 -0.98 -40.00 -16.95
N ALA A 21 -0.31 -40.84 -16.18
CA ALA A 21 0.41 -40.42 -14.98
C ALA A 21 1.49 -39.40 -15.28
N ILE A 22 2.31 -39.66 -16.30
CA ILE A 22 3.36 -38.73 -16.76
C ILE A 22 2.73 -37.41 -17.27
N GLY A 23 1.66 -37.51 -18.06
CA GLY A 23 0.92 -36.36 -18.56
C GLY A 23 0.35 -35.48 -17.45
N MET A 24 -0.18 -36.09 -16.38
CA MET A 24 -0.66 -35.36 -15.19
C MET A 24 0.47 -34.63 -14.47
N VAL A 25 1.61 -35.26 -14.27
CA VAL A 25 2.76 -34.65 -13.62
C VAL A 25 3.25 -33.43 -14.41
N ILE A 26 3.37 -33.58 -15.74
CA ILE A 26 3.76 -32.47 -16.60
C ILE A 26 2.71 -31.35 -16.58
N ALA A 27 1.44 -31.70 -16.68
CA ALA A 27 0.34 -30.73 -16.64
C ALA A 27 0.30 -29.95 -15.31
N LEU A 28 0.52 -30.64 -14.19
CA LEU A 28 0.63 -29.99 -12.87
C LEU A 28 1.83 -29.04 -12.81
N GLY A 29 2.98 -29.48 -13.30
CA GLY A 29 4.20 -28.63 -13.32
C GLY A 29 4.02 -27.38 -14.18
N VAL A 30 3.51 -27.53 -15.40
CA VAL A 30 3.22 -26.41 -16.28
C VAL A 30 2.12 -25.51 -15.73
N GLY A 31 1.05 -26.10 -15.18
CA GLY A 31 -0.05 -25.36 -14.55
C GLY A 31 0.45 -24.50 -13.37
N MET A 32 1.32 -25.05 -12.54
CA MET A 32 1.92 -24.34 -11.42
C MET A 32 2.80 -23.16 -11.87
N LEU A 33 3.59 -23.39 -12.93
CA LEU A 33 4.43 -22.34 -13.52
C LEU A 33 3.59 -21.18 -14.10
N VAL A 34 2.55 -21.50 -14.85
CA VAL A 34 1.63 -20.49 -15.43
C VAL A 34 0.90 -19.73 -14.35
N MET A 35 0.41 -20.43 -13.32
CA MET A 35 -0.26 -19.78 -12.19
C MET A 35 0.68 -18.83 -11.44
N MET A 36 1.92 -19.26 -11.18
CA MET A 36 2.90 -18.45 -10.46
C MET A 36 3.29 -17.19 -11.25
N THR A 37 3.56 -17.33 -12.55
CA THR A 37 3.90 -16.19 -13.42
C THR A 37 2.71 -15.23 -13.55
N GLY A 38 1.50 -15.74 -13.72
CA GLY A 38 0.29 -14.93 -13.79
C GLY A 38 0.05 -14.13 -12.49
N LEU A 39 0.24 -14.77 -11.34
CA LEU A 39 0.09 -14.12 -10.04
C LEU A 39 1.11 -12.97 -9.87
N VAL A 40 2.38 -13.21 -10.18
CA VAL A 40 3.43 -12.17 -10.10
C VAL A 40 3.12 -10.99 -11.02
N THR A 41 2.69 -11.27 -12.26
CA THR A 41 2.32 -10.21 -13.21
C THR A 41 1.14 -9.39 -12.68
N SER A 42 0.06 -10.05 -12.25
CA SER A 42 -1.12 -9.38 -11.72
C SER A 42 -0.82 -8.52 -10.47
N LEU A 43 0.03 -9.03 -9.57
CA LEU A 43 0.46 -8.26 -8.39
C LEU A 43 1.28 -7.02 -8.78
N ASN A 44 2.19 -7.16 -9.74
CA ASN A 44 2.98 -6.04 -10.22
C ASN A 44 2.13 -4.97 -10.91
N GLU A 45 1.18 -5.37 -11.74
CA GLU A 45 0.24 -4.45 -12.39
C GLU A 45 -0.62 -3.72 -11.37
N THR A 46 -1.18 -4.45 -10.41
CA THR A 46 -1.98 -3.86 -9.32
C THR A 46 -1.17 -2.86 -8.50
N ARG A 47 0.07 -3.23 -8.15
CA ARG A 47 0.98 -2.35 -7.41
C ARG A 47 1.29 -1.08 -8.20
N ASN A 48 1.65 -1.21 -9.48
CA ASN A 48 2.01 -0.07 -10.32
C ASN A 48 0.80 0.87 -10.50
N THR A 49 -0.37 0.32 -10.81
CA THR A 49 -1.62 1.09 -10.91
C THR A 49 -1.94 1.82 -9.61
N TYR A 50 -1.72 1.19 -8.46
CA TYR A 50 -1.91 1.81 -7.16
C TYR A 50 -0.92 2.98 -6.94
N TYR A 51 0.35 2.78 -7.26
CA TYR A 51 1.39 3.80 -7.09
C TYR A 51 1.17 5.00 -8.01
N GLU A 52 0.76 4.76 -9.26
CA GLU A 52 0.41 5.82 -10.19
C GLU A 52 -0.84 6.59 -9.73
N ARG A 53 -1.87 5.88 -9.29
CA ARG A 53 -3.15 6.48 -8.87
C ARG A 53 -2.98 7.38 -7.66
N TYR A 54 -2.18 6.95 -6.67
CA TYR A 54 -1.93 7.72 -5.44
C TYR A 54 -0.62 8.52 -5.48
N ARG A 55 0.00 8.61 -6.65
CA ARG A 55 1.21 9.41 -6.88
C ARG A 55 2.26 9.16 -5.82
N LEU A 56 2.56 7.88 -5.57
CA LEU A 56 3.60 7.53 -4.60
C LEU A 56 4.92 8.16 -5.03
N ALA A 57 5.59 8.80 -4.08
CA ALA A 57 6.90 9.41 -4.35
C ALA A 57 7.94 8.32 -4.60
N ASP A 58 8.79 8.51 -5.63
CA ASP A 58 9.89 7.59 -5.94
C ASP A 58 11.03 7.69 -4.93
N VAL A 59 11.20 8.87 -4.32
CA VAL A 59 12.30 9.14 -3.38
C VAL A 59 11.76 9.75 -2.09
N PHE A 60 12.14 9.15 -0.97
CA PHE A 60 11.90 9.66 0.37
C PHE A 60 13.24 10.03 1.01
N ALA A 61 13.39 11.29 1.40
CA ALA A 61 14.59 11.79 2.05
C ALA A 61 14.26 12.30 3.46
N PRO A 62 14.44 11.50 4.51
CA PRO A 62 14.25 11.97 5.88
C PRO A 62 15.34 12.96 6.25
N VAL A 63 14.94 14.09 6.82
CA VAL A 63 15.84 15.15 7.28
C VAL A 63 15.40 15.63 8.66
N THR A 64 16.35 15.99 9.50
CA THR A 64 16.05 16.54 10.84
C THR A 64 15.41 17.92 10.77
N ARG A 65 15.81 18.72 9.81
CA ARG A 65 15.31 20.08 9.60
C ARG A 65 15.54 20.51 8.14
N ALA A 66 14.50 20.96 7.48
CA ALA A 66 14.57 21.50 6.13
C ALA A 66 13.90 22.87 6.09
N PRO A 67 14.57 23.93 5.64
CA PRO A 67 13.93 25.22 5.39
C PRO A 67 13.09 25.15 4.11
N ASP A 68 11.94 25.84 4.08
CA ASP A 68 10.98 25.80 2.95
C ASP A 68 11.59 26.17 1.60
N ARG A 69 12.62 27.03 1.59
CA ARG A 69 13.38 27.39 0.37
C ARG A 69 14.02 26.20 -0.34
N LEU A 70 14.23 25.07 0.35
CA LEU A 70 14.75 23.85 -0.28
C LEU A 70 13.77 23.22 -1.25
N VAL A 71 12.48 23.36 -1.02
CA VAL A 71 11.43 22.80 -1.89
C VAL A 71 11.59 23.34 -3.32
N GLY A 72 11.76 24.68 -3.47
CA GLY A 72 11.97 25.28 -4.77
C GLY A 72 13.27 24.84 -5.44
N ARG A 73 14.35 24.67 -4.66
CA ARG A 73 15.63 24.19 -5.19
C ARG A 73 15.58 22.74 -5.67
N LEU A 74 14.89 21.88 -4.91
CA LEU A 74 14.69 20.48 -5.30
C LEU A 74 13.79 20.37 -6.52
N ALA A 75 12.74 21.17 -6.61
CA ALA A 75 11.84 21.19 -7.77
C ALA A 75 12.53 21.71 -9.05
N ALA A 76 13.63 22.46 -8.91
CA ALA A 76 14.41 22.94 -10.06
C ALA A 76 15.44 21.94 -10.59
N ILE A 77 15.59 20.79 -9.96
CA ILE A 77 16.50 19.72 -10.43
C ILE A 77 15.86 19.03 -11.65
N GLU A 78 16.65 18.88 -12.71
CA GLU A 78 16.19 18.18 -13.91
C GLU A 78 15.77 16.74 -13.58
N GLY A 79 14.60 16.32 -14.07
CA GLY A 79 14.01 15.01 -13.78
C GLY A 79 13.13 14.96 -12.52
N VAL A 80 13.05 16.04 -11.72
CA VAL A 80 12.13 16.11 -10.57
C VAL A 80 10.79 16.69 -11.03
N SER A 81 9.73 15.90 -11.00
CA SER A 81 8.39 16.33 -11.41
C SER A 81 7.62 17.04 -10.30
N ALA A 82 7.79 16.59 -9.05
CA ALA A 82 7.13 17.16 -7.89
C ALA A 82 7.95 16.97 -6.61
N VAL A 83 7.84 17.92 -5.69
CA VAL A 83 8.42 17.84 -4.35
C VAL A 83 7.34 18.21 -3.35
N GLU A 84 7.18 17.39 -2.31
CA GLU A 84 6.22 17.65 -1.26
C GLU A 84 6.85 17.41 0.12
N PRO A 85 7.05 18.44 0.92
CA PRO A 85 7.55 18.31 2.28
C PRO A 85 6.45 17.80 3.20
N ARG A 86 6.83 16.96 4.16
CA ARG A 86 5.96 16.45 5.23
C ARG A 86 6.66 16.59 6.57
N VAL A 87 5.93 17.03 7.56
CA VAL A 87 6.40 16.96 8.95
C VAL A 87 5.98 15.60 9.50
N VAL A 88 6.95 14.89 10.05
CA VAL A 88 6.74 13.58 10.67
C VAL A 88 7.15 13.66 12.12
N GLY A 89 6.27 13.22 13.03
CA GLY A 89 6.51 13.24 14.46
C GLY A 89 5.92 12.02 15.16
N GLY A 90 6.46 11.72 16.35
CA GLY A 90 5.87 10.71 17.23
C GLY A 90 4.61 11.26 17.91
N ALA A 91 3.62 10.40 18.08
CA ALA A 91 2.41 10.67 18.85
C ALA A 91 2.12 9.51 19.79
N LEU A 92 1.49 9.81 20.92
CA LEU A 92 0.95 8.82 21.85
C LEU A 92 -0.57 8.98 21.86
N ILE A 93 -1.28 7.96 21.45
CA ILE A 93 -2.75 7.97 21.41
C ILE A 93 -3.29 7.34 22.69
N ASP A 94 -4.10 8.09 23.41
CA ASP A 94 -4.78 7.60 24.60
C ASP A 94 -6.13 7.00 24.19
N LEU A 95 -6.32 5.73 24.47
CA LEU A 95 -7.57 5.01 24.23
C LEU A 95 -8.25 4.72 25.56
N ALA A 96 -9.57 4.87 25.61
CA ALA A 96 -10.35 4.69 26.84
C ALA A 96 -10.34 3.24 27.36
N ASP A 97 -10.06 2.28 26.48
CA ASP A 97 -10.02 0.84 26.77
C ASP A 97 -8.61 0.29 27.06
N LYS A 98 -7.60 1.15 27.11
CA LYS A 98 -6.20 0.77 27.30
C LYS A 98 -5.56 1.54 28.45
N ASP A 99 -4.85 0.82 29.31
CA ASP A 99 -4.09 1.43 30.41
C ASP A 99 -2.82 2.15 29.93
N LEU A 100 -2.31 1.77 28.77
CA LEU A 100 -1.10 2.35 28.18
C LEU A 100 -1.41 3.01 26.84
N PRO A 101 -0.83 4.19 26.58
CA PRO A 101 -1.01 4.88 25.30
C PRO A 101 -0.38 4.10 24.15
N VAL A 102 -1.01 4.15 22.99
CA VAL A 102 -0.51 3.53 21.75
C VAL A 102 0.46 4.47 21.07
N GLN A 103 1.65 3.97 20.76
CA GLN A 103 2.60 4.72 19.95
C GLN A 103 2.13 4.81 18.50
N ALA A 104 2.12 6.02 17.97
CA ALA A 104 1.73 6.33 16.60
C ALA A 104 2.72 7.29 15.97
N GLN A 105 2.71 7.35 14.67
CA GLN A 105 3.42 8.33 13.86
C GLN A 105 2.41 9.29 13.26
N ALA A 106 2.58 10.58 13.56
CA ALA A 106 1.79 11.64 12.95
C ALA A 106 2.53 12.19 11.72
N ILE A 107 1.81 12.32 10.61
CA ILE A 107 2.34 12.85 9.34
C ILE A 107 1.45 14.01 8.92
N SER A 108 2.06 15.17 8.63
CA SER A 108 1.31 16.33 8.18
C SER A 108 0.74 16.13 6.77
N LEU A 109 -0.44 16.69 6.53
CA LEU A 109 -0.99 16.88 5.19
C LEU A 109 -0.77 18.34 4.74
N PRO A 110 -0.78 18.64 3.42
CA PRO A 110 -0.75 20.00 2.93
C PRO A 110 -2.01 20.78 3.36
N ASP A 111 -1.86 22.03 3.80
CA ASP A 111 -2.95 22.78 4.40
C ASP A 111 -4.03 23.24 3.41
N LEU A 112 -3.70 23.70 2.24
CA LEU A 112 -4.67 24.39 1.35
C LEU A 112 -4.93 23.67 0.02
N ARG A 113 -4.53 22.42 -0.08
CA ARG A 113 -4.64 21.68 -1.33
C ARG A 113 -4.59 20.16 -1.10
N ASP A 114 -5.09 19.42 -2.06
CA ASP A 114 -4.90 17.99 -2.10
C ASP A 114 -3.41 17.62 -2.22
N PRO A 115 -2.98 16.52 -1.60
CA PRO A 115 -1.62 16.02 -1.74
C PRO A 115 -1.24 15.82 -3.21
N ARG A 116 -0.09 16.35 -3.61
CA ARG A 116 0.48 16.11 -4.95
C ARG A 116 1.20 14.78 -5.04
N LEU A 117 1.80 14.36 -3.92
CA LEU A 117 2.48 13.09 -3.75
C LEU A 117 1.92 12.37 -2.52
N ASN A 118 1.97 11.06 -2.55
CA ASN A 118 1.48 10.21 -1.45
C ASN A 118 0.06 10.57 -1.03
N ASP A 119 -0.84 10.52 -2.00
CA ASP A 119 -2.24 10.83 -1.78
C ASP A 119 -2.88 9.83 -0.81
N VAL A 120 -3.93 10.27 -0.12
CA VAL A 120 -4.60 9.47 0.91
C VAL A 120 -5.86 8.85 0.33
N PHE A 121 -5.95 7.53 0.42
CA PHE A 121 -7.19 6.82 0.12
C PHE A 121 -8.14 6.86 1.31
N LEU A 122 -9.19 7.66 1.18
CA LEU A 122 -10.22 7.76 2.21
C LEU A 122 -11.24 6.63 2.03
N THR A 123 -11.39 5.80 3.05
CA THR A 123 -12.36 4.69 3.06
C THR A 123 -13.68 5.11 3.66
N ASP A 124 -13.64 5.97 4.68
CA ASP A 124 -14.81 6.46 5.40
C ASP A 124 -14.54 7.87 5.92
N GLY A 125 -15.60 8.68 6.10
CA GLY A 125 -15.50 10.06 6.55
C GLY A 125 -15.21 11.06 5.42
N ARG A 126 -14.47 12.11 5.72
CA ARG A 126 -14.08 13.18 4.79
C ARG A 126 -12.63 13.60 4.98
N MET A 127 -12.07 14.30 4.02
CA MET A 127 -10.75 14.93 4.17
C MET A 127 -10.79 16.00 5.27
N ILE A 128 -9.62 16.25 5.86
CA ILE A 128 -9.42 17.28 6.88
C ILE A 128 -9.71 18.65 6.25
N ASP A 129 -10.43 19.46 6.98
CA ASP A 129 -10.66 20.85 6.62
C ASP A 129 -9.55 21.72 7.21
N SER A 130 -8.91 22.54 6.36
CA SER A 130 -7.81 23.44 6.77
C SER A 130 -8.21 24.47 7.84
N ASP A 131 -9.50 24.78 7.95
CA ASP A 131 -10.01 25.73 8.93
C ASP A 131 -10.13 25.11 10.33
N HIS A 132 -9.97 23.79 10.46
CA HIS A 132 -10.03 23.05 11.70
C HIS A 132 -8.64 22.50 12.07
N THR A 133 -8.18 22.79 13.29
CA THR A 133 -6.87 22.37 13.79
C THR A 133 -6.94 21.12 14.67
N ASP A 134 -8.11 20.57 14.84
CA ASP A 134 -8.41 19.43 15.72
C ASP A 134 -8.92 18.20 14.95
N GLU A 135 -8.76 18.18 13.64
CA GLU A 135 -9.13 17.05 12.79
C GLU A 135 -7.93 16.20 12.44
N ILE A 136 -8.14 14.86 12.41
CA ILE A 136 -7.12 13.91 11.98
C ILE A 136 -7.73 12.79 11.14
N LEU A 137 -6.89 12.17 10.30
CA LEU A 137 -7.18 10.92 9.66
C LEU A 137 -6.48 9.77 10.38
N LEU A 138 -7.19 8.69 10.60
CA LEU A 138 -6.66 7.49 11.23
C LEU A 138 -6.49 6.36 10.21
N LEU A 139 -5.50 5.52 10.44
CA LEU A 139 -5.36 4.31 9.65
C LEU A 139 -6.58 3.41 9.85
N GLN A 140 -7.19 2.94 8.76
CA GLN A 140 -8.42 2.14 8.79
C GLN A 140 -8.32 0.91 9.71
N SER A 141 -7.20 0.18 9.65
CA SER A 141 -6.98 -1.00 10.50
C SER A 141 -6.97 -0.65 11.99
N PHE A 142 -6.42 0.52 12.34
CA PHE A 142 -6.43 1.03 13.71
C PHE A 142 -7.86 1.41 14.16
N ALA A 143 -8.59 2.14 13.31
CA ALA A 143 -9.97 2.53 13.60
C ALA A 143 -10.87 1.31 13.82
N ILE A 144 -10.76 0.30 12.95
CA ILE A 144 -11.52 -0.95 13.08
C ILE A 144 -11.15 -1.69 14.38
N ALA A 145 -9.85 -1.83 14.67
CA ALA A 145 -9.38 -2.55 15.86
C ALA A 145 -9.86 -1.94 17.18
N HIS A 146 -10.12 -0.62 17.18
CA HIS A 146 -10.57 0.12 18.36
C HIS A 146 -12.02 0.61 18.26
N SER A 147 -12.78 0.11 17.26
CA SER A 147 -14.20 0.47 17.05
C SER A 147 -14.47 1.97 16.93
N LEU A 148 -13.49 2.71 16.40
CA LEU A 148 -13.57 4.15 16.17
C LEU A 148 -14.32 4.45 14.87
N ARG A 149 -15.13 5.51 14.87
CA ARG A 149 -15.91 5.98 13.74
C ARG A 149 -15.60 7.44 13.42
N PRO A 150 -15.84 7.89 12.19
CA PRO A 150 -15.72 9.30 11.84
C PRO A 150 -16.56 10.17 12.78
N GLY A 151 -15.94 11.19 13.37
CA GLY A 151 -16.54 12.07 14.35
C GLY A 151 -16.29 11.72 15.80
N ASP A 152 -15.70 10.55 16.10
CA ASP A 152 -15.29 10.20 17.44
C ASP A 152 -14.09 11.05 17.88
N ARG A 153 -13.98 11.28 19.17
CA ARG A 153 -12.88 12.05 19.76
C ARG A 153 -11.82 11.14 20.30
N ILE A 154 -10.59 11.42 19.95
CA ILE A 154 -9.41 10.77 20.51
C ILE A 154 -8.49 11.80 21.16
N HIS A 155 -7.72 11.37 22.13
CA HIS A 155 -6.69 12.19 22.74
C HIS A 155 -5.33 11.70 22.26
N ALA A 156 -4.49 12.64 21.84
CA ALA A 156 -3.12 12.32 21.46
C ALA A 156 -2.15 13.33 22.11
N THR A 157 -1.02 12.81 22.53
CA THR A 157 0.08 13.61 23.07
C THR A 157 1.17 13.69 22.00
N MET A 158 1.45 14.90 21.54
CA MET A 158 2.49 15.20 20.57
C MET A 158 3.37 16.34 21.10
N ASN A 159 4.70 16.20 20.96
CA ASN A 159 5.66 17.22 21.47
C ASN A 159 5.40 17.62 22.95
N GLY A 160 5.00 16.67 23.78
CA GLY A 160 4.69 16.93 25.20
C GLY A 160 3.35 17.62 25.49
N ALA A 161 2.57 17.96 24.46
CA ALA A 161 1.26 18.57 24.61
C ALA A 161 0.15 17.55 24.28
N ARG A 162 -0.79 17.36 25.23
CA ARG A 162 -1.98 16.55 25.03
C ARG A 162 -3.06 17.39 24.35
N ARG A 163 -3.62 16.89 23.27
CA ARG A 163 -4.72 17.53 22.53
C ARG A 163 -5.83 16.51 22.24
N SER A 164 -7.04 17.04 22.05
CA SER A 164 -8.19 16.27 21.59
C SER A 164 -8.36 16.48 20.10
N PHE A 165 -8.55 15.41 19.36
CA PHE A 165 -8.80 15.40 17.92
C PHE A 165 -10.12 14.70 17.63
N ARG A 166 -10.69 15.07 16.49
CA ARG A 166 -11.94 14.52 15.98
C ARG A 166 -11.73 13.90 14.61
#